data_1b797e6f657765df8185ebc0ec8e8c16
#
_entry.id   1b797e6f657765df8185ebc0ec8e8c16
#
_cell.length_a   1.000
_cell.length_b   1.000
_cell.length_c   1.000
_cell.angle_alpha   90.00
_cell.angle_beta   90.00
_cell.angle_gamma   90.00
#
_symmetry.space_group_name_H-M   'P 1'
#
loop_
_entity.id
_entity.type
_entity.pdbx_description
1 polymer ?
#
loop_
_entity_poly.entity_id
_entity_poly.type
_entity_poly.pdbx_seq_one_letter_code
_entity_poly.pdbx_strand_id
1 'polypeptide(L)'
;MKLGILDAVPLNYWSTDLGITDSEKFIDFLEPVMTGTTFDQLFVAEGEWPEQQDDYDAYLITGSPCYVNDEHPWIEKLSQFVRDCMESNKKLVGVCF
;
A
#
# COMPACT_ATOMS: atom_id res chain seq x y z
N MET A 1 -9.29 13.22 -6.08
CA MET A 1 -9.17 11.77 -5.87
C MET A 1 -8.29 11.51 -4.67
N LYS A 2 -8.64 10.52 -3.89
CA LYS A 2 -7.89 10.13 -2.70
C LYS A 2 -7.32 8.74 -2.89
N LEU A 3 -5.98 8.61 -2.90
CA LEU A 3 -5.28 7.36 -3.15
C LEU A 3 -4.60 6.87 -1.88
N GLY A 4 -4.91 5.65 -1.46
CA GLY A 4 -4.23 4.99 -0.36
C GLY A 4 -3.10 4.11 -0.88
N ILE A 5 -1.89 4.33 -0.37
CA ILE A 5 -0.74 3.50 -0.74
C ILE A 5 -0.46 2.54 0.41
N LEU A 6 -0.75 1.27 0.15
CA LEU A 6 -0.52 0.19 1.11
C LEU A 6 0.94 -0.22 1.01
N ASP A 7 1.75 0.26 1.95
CA ASP A 7 3.18 -0.04 1.98
C ASP A 7 3.38 -1.40 2.62
N ALA A 8 3.84 -2.36 1.82
CA ALA A 8 3.98 -3.75 2.22
C ALA A 8 5.42 -4.10 2.66
N VAL A 9 6.17 -3.10 3.10
CA VAL A 9 7.55 -3.31 3.56
C VAL A 9 7.62 -3.07 5.07
N PRO A 10 7.94 -4.12 5.87
CA PRO A 10 8.15 -3.94 7.31
C PRO A 10 9.28 -2.95 7.58
N LEU A 11 9.12 -2.12 8.61
CA LEU A 11 10.08 -1.05 8.91
C LEU A 11 11.50 -1.57 9.14
N ASN A 12 11.65 -2.77 9.67
CA ASN A 12 12.97 -3.35 9.90
C ASN A 12 13.73 -3.74 8.63
N TYR A 13 13.07 -3.69 7.47
CA TYR A 13 13.72 -3.92 6.17
C TYR A 13 14.20 -2.63 5.52
N TRP A 14 13.87 -1.48 6.08
CA TRP A 14 14.25 -0.22 5.49
C TRP A 14 15.75 0.02 5.64
N SER A 15 16.39 0.40 4.52
CA SER A 15 17.77 0.87 4.56
C SER A 15 17.78 2.30 5.09
N THR A 16 18.56 2.54 6.15
CA THR A 16 18.73 3.87 6.69
C THR A 16 19.47 4.81 5.74
N ASP A 17 20.15 4.26 4.72
CA ASP A 17 20.96 5.04 3.79
C ASP A 17 20.13 5.83 2.79
N LEU A 18 18.93 5.37 2.46
CA LEU A 18 18.08 6.01 1.46
C LEU A 18 17.10 7.04 2.05
N GLY A 19 16.74 6.89 3.31
CA GLY A 19 15.92 7.87 4.04
C GLY A 19 14.47 7.99 3.59
N ILE A 20 14.03 7.24 2.56
CA ILE A 20 12.65 7.30 2.08
C ILE A 20 12.06 5.90 1.93
N THR A 21 10.75 5.80 2.16
CA THR A 21 10.01 4.54 2.06
C THR A 21 9.56 4.29 0.62
N ASP A 22 9.13 3.07 0.31
CA ASP A 22 8.61 2.76 -1.01
C ASP A 22 7.37 3.58 -1.34
N SER A 23 6.48 3.77 -0.36
CA SER A 23 5.30 4.60 -0.56
C SER A 23 5.68 6.05 -0.89
N GLU A 24 6.70 6.61 -0.24
CA GLU A 24 7.19 7.95 -0.56
C GLU A 24 7.73 8.03 -1.99
N LYS A 25 8.43 7.00 -2.44
CA LYS A 25 8.93 6.94 -3.82
C LYS A 25 7.80 6.98 -4.82
N PHE A 26 6.72 6.24 -4.57
CA PHE A 26 5.56 6.25 -5.45
C PHE A 26 4.86 7.61 -5.44
N ILE A 27 4.75 8.25 -4.29
CA ILE A 27 4.17 9.60 -4.20
C ILE A 27 5.01 10.58 -5.01
N ASP A 28 6.32 10.57 -4.83
CA ASP A 28 7.23 11.47 -5.56
C ASP A 28 7.13 11.26 -7.08
N PHE A 29 6.94 10.03 -7.52
CA PHE A 29 6.80 9.70 -8.93
C PHE A 29 5.44 10.12 -9.49
N LEU A 30 4.36 9.91 -8.74
CA LEU A 30 2.99 10.10 -9.23
C LEU A 30 2.45 11.51 -9.04
N GLU A 31 2.89 12.21 -7.98
CA GLU A 31 2.35 13.53 -7.65
C GLU A 31 2.41 14.52 -8.81
N PRO A 32 3.53 14.61 -9.57
CA PRO A 32 3.59 15.55 -10.70
C PRO A 32 2.62 15.24 -11.82
N VAL A 33 2.20 13.98 -11.99
CA VAL A 33 1.32 13.57 -13.09
C VAL A 33 -0.13 13.36 -12.64
N MET A 34 -0.38 13.31 -11.36
CA MET A 34 -1.72 13.13 -10.78
C MET A 34 -2.10 14.33 -9.92
N THR A 35 -2.07 15.52 -10.53
CA THR A 35 -2.42 16.76 -9.82
C THR A 35 -3.85 16.69 -9.31
N GLY A 36 -4.08 17.22 -8.10
CA GLY A 36 -5.38 17.18 -7.46
C GLY A 36 -5.66 15.89 -6.70
N THR A 37 -4.71 14.94 -6.68
CA THR A 37 -4.84 13.70 -5.93
C THR A 37 -4.17 13.84 -4.56
N THR A 38 -4.86 13.36 -3.53
CA THR A 38 -4.30 13.26 -2.19
C THR A 38 -3.75 11.84 -2.00
N PHE A 39 -2.53 11.74 -1.51
CA PHE A 39 -1.86 10.47 -1.26
C PHE A 39 -1.66 10.26 0.23
N ASP A 40 -2.08 9.10 0.73
CA ASP A 40 -1.83 8.70 2.11
C ASP A 40 -1.00 7.42 2.14
N GLN A 41 -0.01 7.39 3.02
CA GLN A 41 0.83 6.21 3.24
C GLN A 41 0.20 5.36 4.34
N LEU A 42 -0.03 4.08 4.04
CA LEU A 42 -0.59 3.12 4.99
C LEU A 42 0.41 1.98 5.14
N PHE A 43 1.12 1.96 6.27
CA PHE A 43 2.13 0.94 6.54
C PHE A 43 1.47 -0.33 7.06
N VAL A 44 0.92 -1.12 6.15
CA VAL A 44 0.10 -2.30 6.48
C VAL A 44 0.90 -3.37 7.23
N ALA A 45 2.20 -3.48 6.94
CA ALA A 45 3.06 -4.41 7.67
C ALA A 45 3.23 -4.03 9.14
N GLU A 46 2.93 -2.77 9.49
CA GLU A 46 2.99 -2.26 10.87
C GLU A 46 1.60 -2.07 11.47
N GLY A 47 0.55 -2.52 10.79
CA GLY A 47 -0.82 -2.46 11.30
C GLY A 47 -1.59 -1.21 10.97
N GLU A 48 -1.11 -0.38 10.05
CA GLU A 48 -1.81 0.82 9.61
C GLU A 48 -2.71 0.49 8.43
N TRP A 49 -4.00 0.42 8.68
CA TRP A 49 -5.02 0.08 7.68
C TRP A 49 -6.05 1.20 7.57
N PRO A 50 -6.71 1.36 6.41
CA PRO A 50 -7.86 2.25 6.35
C PRO A 50 -8.95 1.72 7.26
N GLU A 51 -9.68 2.62 7.92
CA GLU A 51 -10.79 2.21 8.78
C GLU A 51 -11.89 1.56 7.97
N GLN A 52 -12.15 2.09 6.77
CA GLN A 52 -13.13 1.56 5.84
C GLN A 52 -12.54 1.56 4.44
N GLN A 53 -12.94 0.59 3.63
CA GLN A 53 -12.48 0.47 2.25
C GLN A 53 -12.82 1.71 1.42
N ASP A 54 -13.94 2.37 1.72
CA ASP A 54 -14.39 3.54 0.99
C ASP A 54 -13.70 4.84 1.40
N ASP A 55 -12.75 4.78 2.35
CA ASP A 55 -11.98 5.96 2.74
C ASP A 55 -11.12 6.49 1.60
N TYR A 56 -10.82 5.65 0.61
CA TYR A 56 -10.02 6.01 -0.55
C TYR A 56 -10.73 5.63 -1.84
N ASP A 57 -10.46 6.42 -2.89
CA ASP A 57 -11.02 6.14 -4.22
C ASP A 57 -10.34 4.96 -4.89
N ALA A 58 -9.06 4.75 -4.58
CA ALA A 58 -8.28 3.65 -5.12
C ALA A 58 -7.12 3.32 -4.17
N TYR A 59 -6.51 2.17 -4.40
CA TYR A 59 -5.37 1.72 -3.61
C TYR A 59 -4.23 1.27 -4.51
N LEU A 60 -3.00 1.50 -4.05
CA LEU A 60 -1.80 0.97 -4.66
C LEU A 60 -1.04 0.17 -3.61
N ILE A 61 -0.64 -1.05 -3.95
CA ILE A 61 0.16 -1.90 -3.06
C ILE A 61 1.60 -1.89 -3.56
N THR A 62 2.55 -1.54 -2.69
CA THR A 62 3.97 -1.54 -3.04
C THR A 62 4.50 -2.96 -3.15
N GLY A 63 5.70 -3.11 -3.71
CA GLY A 63 6.45 -4.36 -3.61
C GLY A 63 6.81 -4.65 -2.14
N SER A 64 7.28 -5.86 -1.89
CA SER A 64 7.64 -6.30 -0.54
C SER A 64 8.85 -7.23 -0.58
N PRO A 65 9.74 -7.18 0.43
CA PRO A 65 10.77 -8.21 0.59
C PRO A 65 10.20 -9.54 1.08
N CYS A 66 8.92 -9.54 1.53
CA CYS A 66 8.24 -10.75 1.97
C CYS A 66 7.54 -11.44 0.80
N TYR A 67 7.25 -12.72 0.95
CA TYR A 67 6.49 -13.49 -0.03
C TYR A 67 5.06 -13.64 0.44
N VAL A 68 4.14 -13.72 -0.53
CA VAL A 68 2.72 -13.94 -0.26
C VAL A 68 2.47 -15.18 0.61
N ASN A 69 3.35 -16.17 0.48
CA ASN A 69 3.23 -17.42 1.24
C ASN A 69 3.86 -17.37 2.65
N ASP A 70 4.49 -16.26 3.01
CA ASP A 70 5.06 -16.11 4.35
C ASP A 70 3.94 -16.04 5.40
N GLU A 71 4.22 -16.64 6.56
CA GLU A 71 3.24 -16.71 7.65
C GLU A 71 3.30 -15.46 8.53
N HIS A 72 2.79 -14.34 8.01
CA HIS A 72 2.65 -13.11 8.78
C HIS A 72 1.18 -12.69 8.82
N PRO A 73 0.66 -12.29 10.00
CA PRO A 73 -0.75 -11.89 10.11
C PRO A 73 -1.15 -10.76 9.16
N TRP A 74 -0.25 -9.80 8.91
CA TRP A 74 -0.57 -8.69 8.01
C TRP A 74 -0.69 -9.14 6.56
N ILE A 75 0.00 -10.21 6.16
CA ILE A 75 -0.10 -10.76 4.80
C ILE A 75 -1.48 -11.39 4.58
N GLU A 76 -1.97 -12.13 5.57
CA GLU A 76 -3.33 -12.68 5.50
C GLU A 76 -4.38 -11.59 5.42
N LYS A 77 -4.20 -10.53 6.21
CA LYS A 77 -5.10 -9.38 6.20
C LYS A 77 -5.05 -8.66 4.86
N LEU A 78 -3.86 -8.51 4.27
CA LEU A 78 -3.70 -7.92 2.96
C LEU A 78 -4.40 -8.75 1.88
N SER A 79 -4.27 -10.07 1.94
CA SER A 79 -4.95 -10.97 1.01
C SER A 79 -6.47 -10.81 1.09
N GLN A 80 -7.00 -10.71 2.31
CA GLN A 80 -8.44 -10.50 2.50
C GLN A 80 -8.86 -9.12 1.99
N PHE A 81 -8.07 -8.09 2.25
CA PHE A 81 -8.33 -6.73 1.77
C PHE A 81 -8.41 -6.70 0.24
N VAL A 82 -7.49 -7.39 -0.44
CA VAL A 82 -7.49 -7.48 -1.91
C VAL A 82 -8.77 -8.15 -2.40
N ARG A 83 -9.17 -9.25 -1.77
CA ARG A 83 -10.42 -9.94 -2.15
C ARG A 83 -11.64 -9.04 -1.96
N ASP A 84 -11.69 -8.31 -0.86
CA ASP A 84 -12.79 -7.40 -0.58
C ASP A 84 -12.85 -6.27 -1.61
N CYS A 85 -11.71 -5.74 -2.04
CA CYS A 85 -11.63 -4.74 -3.09
C CYS A 85 -12.15 -5.28 -4.43
N MET A 86 -11.78 -6.51 -4.76
CA MET A 86 -12.23 -7.14 -6.00
C MET A 86 -13.73 -7.38 -6.01
N GLU A 87 -14.29 -7.81 -4.88
CA GLU A 87 -15.73 -8.04 -4.75
C GLU A 87 -16.54 -6.76 -4.86
N SER A 88 -16.02 -5.65 -4.39
CA SER A 88 -16.71 -4.35 -4.42
C SER A 88 -16.32 -3.49 -5.61
N ASN A 89 -15.52 -4.00 -6.55
CA ASN A 89 -15.00 -3.28 -7.71
C ASN A 89 -14.19 -2.04 -7.35
N LYS A 90 -13.54 -2.03 -6.19
CA LYS A 90 -12.63 -0.96 -5.82
C LYS A 90 -11.36 -1.06 -6.65
N LYS A 91 -10.89 0.06 -7.19
CA LYS A 91 -9.67 0.09 -7.99
C LYS A 91 -8.44 -0.24 -7.14
N LEU A 92 -7.64 -1.17 -7.63
CA LEU A 92 -6.48 -1.66 -6.92
C LEU A 92 -5.35 -1.93 -7.91
N VAL A 93 -4.16 -1.42 -7.61
CA VAL A 93 -2.95 -1.67 -8.41
C VAL A 93 -1.91 -2.34 -7.52
N GLY A 94 -1.44 -3.51 -7.95
CA GLY A 94 -0.38 -4.23 -7.24
C GLY A 94 0.95 -4.07 -7.96
N VAL A 95 2.02 -3.87 -7.19
CA VAL A 95 3.37 -3.72 -7.71
C VAL A 95 4.28 -4.76 -7.10
N CYS A 96 4.48 -5.87 -7.80
CA CYS A 96 5.50 -6.89 -7.50
C CYS A 96 5.50 -7.41 -6.05
N PHE A 97 4.38 -7.97 -5.63
CA PHE A 97 4.29 -8.58 -4.30
C PHE A 97 4.25 -10.11 -4.33
#